data_d79359cb2e387f9545ae05da03909dfa
#
_entry.id   d79359cb2e387f9545ae05da03909dfa
#
_cell.length_a   1.000
_cell.length_b   1.000
_cell.length_c   1.000
_cell.angle_alpha   90.00
_cell.angle_beta   90.00
_cell.angle_gamma   90.00
#
_symmetry.space_group_name_H-M   'P 1'
#
loop_
_entity.id
_entity.type
_entity.pdbx_description
1 polymer ?
#
loop_
_entity_poly.entity_id
_entity_poly.type
_entity_poly.pdbx_seq_one_letter_code
_entity_poly.pdbx_strand_id
1 'polypeptide(L)'
;PMMLTELVSAADRVGATSSRLAKIDALAELLSRADPTEIPAVVGLLLAAPRQGRLGVGWRGISALDIAHADSPALTVGEVDQALDALA
;
A
#
# COMPACT_ATOMS: atom_id res chain seq x y z
N PRO A 1 13.17 -5.74 -0.97
CA PRO A 1 11.76 -5.48 -1.20
C PRO A 1 11.10 -4.81 0.01
N MET A 2 10.22 -3.88 -0.25
CA MET A 2 9.51 -3.16 0.81
C MET A 2 8.38 -4.01 1.36
N MET A 3 8.27 -4.10 2.68
CA MET A 3 7.13 -4.73 3.33
C MET A 3 5.92 -3.81 3.30
N LEU A 4 4.74 -4.37 3.17
CA LEU A 4 3.49 -3.61 3.20
C LEU A 4 3.35 -2.81 4.51
N THR A 5 3.81 -3.36 5.63
CA THR A 5 3.79 -2.67 6.93
C THR A 5 4.58 -1.37 6.95
N GLU A 6 5.65 -1.27 6.17
CA GLU A 6 6.43 -0.03 6.05
C GLU A 6 5.58 1.07 5.40
N LEU A 7 4.84 0.70 4.34
CA LEU A 7 3.93 1.62 3.66
C LEU A 7 2.78 2.06 4.59
N VAL A 8 2.17 1.11 5.30
CA VAL A 8 1.09 1.38 6.24
C VAL A 8 1.56 2.29 7.37
N SER A 9 2.75 2.03 7.93
CA SER A 9 3.32 2.88 8.99
C SER A 9 3.53 4.32 8.50
N ALA A 10 4.03 4.51 7.28
CA ALA A 10 4.20 5.84 6.71
C ALA A 10 2.85 6.53 6.51
N ALA A 11 1.85 5.81 6.02
CA ALA A 11 0.50 6.34 5.84
C ALA A 11 -0.11 6.78 7.19
N ASP A 12 0.08 5.99 8.23
CA ASP A 12 -0.39 6.32 9.58
C ASP A 12 0.31 7.59 10.12
N ARG A 13 1.62 7.71 9.92
CA ARG A 13 2.37 8.90 10.33
C ARG A 13 1.86 10.16 9.60
N VAL A 14 1.60 10.05 8.32
CA VAL A 14 1.04 11.15 7.53
C VAL A 14 -0.35 11.54 8.04
N GLY A 15 -1.19 10.57 8.35
CA GLY A 15 -2.53 10.81 8.88
C GLY A 15 -2.55 11.35 10.30
N ALA A 16 -1.49 11.12 11.08
CA ALA A 16 -1.41 11.52 12.49
C ALA A 16 -0.92 12.96 12.71
N THR A 17 -0.49 13.65 11.66
CA THR A 17 0.04 15.01 11.78
C THR A 17 -0.67 15.96 10.82
N SER A 18 -0.79 17.24 11.23
CA SER A 18 -1.21 18.33 10.35
C SER A 18 -0.03 19.09 9.76
N SER A 19 1.18 18.78 10.19
CA SER A 19 2.40 19.45 9.71
C SER A 19 2.73 18.99 8.29
N ARG A 20 2.76 19.92 7.35
CA ARG A 20 3.13 19.63 5.97
C ARG A 20 4.56 19.10 5.86
N LEU A 21 5.49 19.68 6.61
CA LEU A 21 6.88 19.24 6.59
C LEU A 21 7.04 17.84 7.17
N ALA A 22 6.31 17.50 8.23
CA ALA A 22 6.34 16.17 8.80
C ALA A 22 5.78 15.12 7.82
N LYS A 23 4.75 15.47 7.06
CA LYS A 23 4.19 14.59 6.02
C LYS A 23 5.21 14.37 4.90
N ILE A 24 5.85 15.42 4.43
CA ILE A 24 6.89 15.35 3.39
C ILE A 24 8.05 14.45 3.87
N ASP A 25 8.51 14.65 5.09
CA ASP A 25 9.61 13.86 5.66
C ASP A 25 9.26 12.37 5.73
N ALA A 26 8.04 12.04 6.17
CA ALA A 26 7.58 10.65 6.26
C ALA A 26 7.53 9.98 4.88
N LEU A 27 7.01 10.69 3.87
CA LEU A 27 6.92 10.16 2.51
C LEU A 27 8.29 10.06 1.86
N ALA A 28 9.14 11.05 2.04
CA ALA A 28 10.51 11.03 1.49
C ALA A 28 11.31 9.86 2.08
N GLU A 29 11.21 9.63 3.39
CA GLU A 29 11.87 8.49 4.03
C GLU A 29 11.37 7.16 3.45
N LEU A 30 10.07 7.00 3.30
CA LEU A 30 9.51 5.78 2.71
C LEU A 30 10.03 5.55 1.30
N LEU A 31 9.95 6.56 0.44
CA LEU A 31 10.36 6.44 -0.95
C LEU A 31 11.87 6.19 -1.10
N SER A 32 12.68 6.70 -0.17
CA SER A 32 14.12 6.44 -0.18
C SER A 32 14.48 4.98 0.09
N ARG A 33 13.59 4.24 0.75
CA ARG A 33 13.79 2.82 1.04
C ARG A 33 13.23 1.88 -0.03
N ALA A 34 12.43 2.41 -0.96
CA ALA A 34 11.84 1.61 -2.03
C ALA A 34 12.84 1.38 -3.17
N ASP A 35 12.83 0.17 -3.72
CA ASP A 35 13.55 -0.06 -4.98
C ASP A 35 12.88 0.73 -6.09
N PRO A 36 13.64 1.23 -7.09
CA PRO A 36 13.05 1.97 -8.20
C PRO A 36 11.90 1.25 -8.90
N THR A 37 11.96 -0.08 -8.97
CA THR A 37 10.91 -0.91 -9.60
C THR A 37 9.62 -0.94 -8.79
N GLU A 38 9.68 -0.63 -7.49
CA GLU A 38 8.53 -0.64 -6.59
C GLU A 38 7.80 0.72 -6.54
N ILE A 39 8.44 1.78 -6.98
CA ILE A 39 7.91 3.15 -6.83
C ILE A 39 6.49 3.31 -7.39
N PRO A 40 6.16 2.83 -8.61
CA PRO A 40 4.78 2.97 -9.10
C PRO A 40 3.74 2.30 -8.20
N ALA A 41 4.04 1.11 -7.69
CA ALA A 41 3.15 0.40 -6.78
C ALA A 41 3.02 1.12 -5.43
N VAL A 42 4.13 1.58 -4.86
CA VAL A 42 4.13 2.31 -3.58
C VAL A 42 3.29 3.58 -3.70
N VAL A 43 3.52 4.37 -4.73
CA VAL A 43 2.77 5.63 -4.94
C VAL A 43 1.29 5.35 -5.18
N GLY A 44 0.98 4.36 -6.01
CA GLY A 44 -0.41 3.98 -6.29
C GLY A 44 -1.16 3.58 -5.03
N LEU A 45 -0.57 2.74 -4.18
CA LEU A 45 -1.19 2.31 -2.94
C LEU A 45 -1.35 3.46 -1.94
N LEU A 46 -0.36 4.35 -1.84
CA LEU A 46 -0.44 5.53 -0.97
C LEU A 46 -1.60 6.46 -1.37
N LEU A 47 -1.87 6.58 -2.66
CA LEU A 47 -2.93 7.44 -3.18
C LEU A 47 -4.27 6.73 -3.28
N ALA A 48 -4.37 5.48 -2.83
CA ALA A 48 -5.53 4.62 -3.00
C ALA A 48 -5.94 4.48 -4.49
N ALA A 49 -4.96 4.54 -5.38
CA ALA A 49 -5.13 4.42 -6.82
C ALA A 49 -4.12 3.39 -7.34
N PRO A 50 -4.40 2.10 -7.20
CA PRO A 50 -3.44 1.06 -7.57
C PRO A 50 -3.02 1.19 -9.04
N ARG A 51 -1.79 0.78 -9.31
CA ARG A 51 -1.18 0.85 -10.64
C ARG A 51 -2.07 0.23 -11.73
N GLN A 52 -2.80 -0.82 -11.36
CA GLN A 52 -3.67 -1.56 -12.29
C GLN A 52 -4.95 -0.78 -12.64
N GLY A 53 -5.28 0.25 -11.88
CA GLY A 53 -6.51 1.00 -12.08
C GLY A 53 -7.73 0.21 -11.59
N ARG A 54 -8.65 -0.09 -12.50
CA ARG A 54 -9.88 -0.80 -12.15
C ARG A 54 -9.62 -2.29 -11.96
N LEU A 55 -10.05 -2.83 -10.80
CA LEU A 55 -9.78 -4.22 -10.43
C LEU A 55 -10.93 -5.19 -10.77
N GLY A 56 -12.10 -4.71 -11.13
CA GLY A 56 -13.25 -5.57 -11.42
C GLY A 56 -13.87 -6.24 -10.20
N VAL A 57 -13.51 -5.82 -8.98
CA VAL A 57 -14.10 -6.30 -7.73
C VAL A 57 -14.74 -5.13 -7.00
N GLY A 58 -15.87 -5.39 -6.33
CA GLY A 58 -16.61 -4.39 -5.59
C GLY A 58 -16.75 -4.73 -4.12
N TRP A 59 -17.28 -3.79 -3.36
CA TRP A 59 -17.47 -3.94 -1.92
C TRP A 59 -18.31 -5.18 -1.56
N ARG A 60 -19.35 -5.48 -2.32
CA ARG A 60 -20.21 -6.64 -2.05
C ARG A 60 -19.45 -7.95 -2.11
N GLY A 61 -18.60 -8.12 -3.12
CA GLY A 61 -17.78 -9.31 -3.26
C GLY A 61 -16.78 -9.43 -2.11
N ILE A 62 -16.14 -8.32 -1.75
CA ILE A 62 -15.13 -8.30 -0.67
C ILE A 62 -15.79 -8.54 0.69
N SER A 63 -16.90 -7.86 0.98
CA SER A 63 -17.58 -7.96 2.29
C SER A 63 -18.22 -9.34 2.54
N ALA A 64 -18.48 -10.10 1.48
CA ALA A 64 -19.01 -11.46 1.59
C ALA A 64 -17.93 -12.49 1.96
N LEU A 65 -16.66 -12.13 1.91
CA LEU A 65 -15.56 -13.04 2.23
C LEU A 65 -15.43 -13.19 3.75
N ASP A 66 -15.30 -14.45 4.19
CA ASP A 66 -15.04 -14.79 5.59
C ASP A 66 -13.61 -15.33 5.68
N ILE A 67 -12.67 -14.43 5.85
CA ILE A 67 -11.25 -14.76 5.86
C ILE A 67 -10.64 -14.33 7.19
N ALA A 68 -9.91 -15.23 7.84
CA ALA A 68 -9.21 -14.93 9.07
C ALA A 68 -8.03 -13.98 8.80
N HIS A 69 -7.76 -13.10 9.77
CA HIS A 69 -6.58 -12.23 9.73
C HIS A 69 -5.30 -13.06 9.88
N ALA A 70 -4.24 -12.63 9.23
CA ALA A 70 -2.92 -13.23 9.42
C ALA A 70 -2.41 -12.97 10.85
N ASP A 71 -1.70 -13.92 11.42
CA ASP A 71 -1.13 -13.79 12.78
C ASP A 71 -0.03 -12.73 12.83
N SER A 72 0.71 -12.56 11.73
CA SER A 72 1.79 -11.59 11.64
C SER A 72 1.90 -11.02 10.24
N PRO A 73 2.43 -9.78 10.10
CA PRO A 73 2.65 -9.18 8.78
C PRO A 73 3.69 -10.00 7.99
N ALA A 74 3.37 -10.30 6.73
CA ALA A 74 4.26 -11.10 5.88
C ALA A 74 4.31 -10.63 4.43
N LEU A 75 3.40 -9.75 4.00
CA LEU A 75 3.31 -9.34 2.61
C LEU A 75 4.29 -8.24 2.27
N THR A 76 4.90 -8.34 1.08
CA THR A 76 5.64 -7.24 0.47
C THR A 76 4.73 -6.41 -0.42
N VAL A 77 5.13 -5.18 -0.72
CA VAL A 77 4.42 -4.32 -1.68
C VAL A 77 4.35 -4.99 -3.04
N GLY A 78 5.43 -5.64 -3.48
CA GLY A 78 5.45 -6.37 -4.76
C GLY A 78 4.45 -7.51 -4.82
N GLU A 79 4.28 -8.26 -3.74
CA GLU A 79 3.28 -9.33 -3.67
C GLU A 79 1.86 -8.81 -3.77
N VAL A 80 1.57 -7.68 -3.10
CA VAL A 80 0.27 -7.02 -3.20
C VAL A 80 0.02 -6.54 -4.63
N ASP A 81 1.00 -5.89 -5.24
CA ASP A 81 0.89 -5.42 -6.62
C ASP A 81 0.63 -6.57 -7.60
N GLN A 82 1.31 -7.69 -7.44
CA GLN A 82 1.09 -8.88 -8.27
C GLN A 82 -0.31 -9.49 -8.07
N ALA A 83 -0.79 -9.49 -6.83
CA ALA A 83 -2.16 -9.96 -6.56
C ALA A 83 -3.19 -9.06 -7.24
N LEU A 84 -2.96 -7.75 -7.27
CA LEU A 84 -3.83 -6.81 -7.97
C LEU A 84 -3.77 -6.99 -9.48
N ASP A 85 -2.61 -7.36 -10.04
CA ASP A 85 -2.51 -7.72 -11.46
C ASP A 85 -3.44 -8.88 -11.81
N ALA A 86 -3.56 -9.87 -10.93
CA ALA A 86 -4.43 -11.02 -11.16
C ALA A 86 -5.92 -10.66 -11.12
N LEU A 87 -6.28 -9.56 -10.45
CA LEU A 87 -7.67 -9.08 -10.36
C LEU A 87 -8.06 -8.12 -11.49
N ALA A 88 -7.07 -7.56 -12.15
CA ALA A 88 -7.31 -6.56 -13.20
C ALA A 88 -7.86 -7.17 -14.50
#